data_8e87bec94aec7abb46722e3596949f2b
#
_entry.id   8e87bec94aec7abb46722e3596949f2b
#
_cell.length_a   1.000
_cell.length_b   1.000
_cell.length_c   1.000
_cell.angle_alpha   90.00
_cell.angle_beta   90.00
_cell.angle_gamma   90.00
#
_symmetry.space_group_name_H-M   'P 1'
#
loop_
_entity.id
_entity.type
_entity.pdbx_description
1 polymer ?
#
loop_
_entity_poly.entity_id
_entity_poly.type
_entity_poly.pdbx_seq_one_letter_code
_entity_poly.pdbx_strand_id
1 'polypeptide(L)'
;MSTIQPEITTAPVQSKVITAEKLVAGYEDNIVWRDASFTIDRGEFVAVIGPNGAGKTTLFRLLLGLQRPTSGTIKLFDSEPKRGNPDIGYVPQRHLIDSETNVESLELVHLAFCGHKWGFHLSAKTGRKAALVALEAVGAAELAHQSLNALSGGELQRIFLAEALVSNPSLLLLDEPLANLDIRRENDLLQLVNNVVRSRAVTALLIAHNINPLLSFLDKVIYIANGKVATGRPKEVLTSEVLSALYGVHIEVLHDSRGNIAIVGIEEHHGDE
;
A
#
# COMPACT_ATOMS: atom_id res chain seq x y z
N MET A 1 -3.40 22.32 52.03
CA MET A 1 -4.24 21.68 51.02
C MET A 1 -3.36 21.51 49.79
N SER A 2 -2.85 20.30 49.61
CA SER A 2 -1.93 19.98 48.52
C SER A 2 -2.75 19.40 47.37
N THR A 3 -2.79 20.10 46.23
CA THR A 3 -3.52 19.67 45.04
C THR A 3 -2.69 18.64 44.30
N ILE A 4 -3.12 17.39 44.32
CA ILE A 4 -2.55 16.31 43.54
C ILE A 4 -3.09 16.46 42.11
N GLN A 5 -2.22 16.84 41.17
CA GLN A 5 -2.54 16.73 39.73
C GLN A 5 -2.31 15.27 39.30
N PRO A 6 -3.25 14.64 38.60
CA PRO A 6 -2.99 13.32 38.05
C PRO A 6 -2.00 13.43 36.88
N GLU A 7 -0.85 12.76 37.01
CA GLU A 7 0.05 12.50 35.89
C GLU A 7 -0.70 11.68 34.83
N ILE A 8 -1.00 12.30 33.71
CA ILE A 8 -1.47 11.59 32.53
C ILE A 8 -0.24 10.89 31.94
N THR A 9 -0.03 9.64 32.34
CA THR A 9 0.93 8.74 31.69
C THR A 9 0.39 8.43 30.30
N THR A 10 0.79 9.21 29.30
CA THR A 10 0.59 8.83 27.89
C THR A 10 1.49 7.64 27.62
N ALA A 11 0.91 6.45 27.47
CA ALA A 11 1.61 5.30 26.94
C ALA A 11 2.30 5.72 25.62
N PRO A 12 3.53 5.25 25.34
CA PRO A 12 4.20 5.60 24.09
C PRO A 12 3.33 5.14 22.94
N VAL A 13 2.89 6.08 22.13
CA VAL A 13 2.17 5.77 20.87
C VAL A 13 3.12 4.90 20.06
N GLN A 14 2.73 3.65 19.80
CA GLN A 14 3.49 2.73 18.94
C GLN A 14 3.77 3.45 17.63
N SER A 15 5.03 3.82 17.41
CA SER A 15 5.42 4.55 16.20
C SER A 15 5.50 3.60 15.01
N LYS A 16 5.87 2.32 15.24
CA LYS A 16 6.14 1.33 14.21
C LYS A 16 4.87 0.57 13.83
N VAL A 17 4.56 0.57 12.54
CA VAL A 17 3.48 -0.22 11.95
C VAL A 17 4.00 -1.55 11.41
N ILE A 18 5.17 -1.53 10.77
CA ILE A 18 5.82 -2.72 10.24
C ILE A 18 7.24 -2.80 10.80
N THR A 19 7.63 -3.98 11.26
CA THR A 19 9.02 -4.32 11.61
C THR A 19 9.39 -5.62 10.95
N ALA A 20 10.43 -5.61 10.13
CA ALA A 20 11.02 -6.79 9.51
C ALA A 20 12.47 -6.94 9.97
N GLU A 21 12.85 -8.14 10.39
CA GLU A 21 14.20 -8.45 10.88
C GLU A 21 14.72 -9.70 10.19
N LYS A 22 15.84 -9.57 9.45
CA LYS A 22 16.50 -10.64 8.70
C LYS A 22 15.52 -11.50 7.90
N LEU A 23 14.53 -10.85 7.33
CA LEU A 23 13.40 -11.47 6.67
C LEU A 23 13.86 -12.11 5.35
N VAL A 24 13.52 -13.38 5.15
CA VAL A 24 13.72 -14.13 3.91
C VAL A 24 12.36 -14.54 3.37
N ALA A 25 12.12 -14.24 2.10
CA ALA A 25 10.87 -14.57 1.45
C ALA A 25 11.09 -15.38 0.16
N GLY A 26 10.21 -16.34 -0.06
CA GLY A 26 10.24 -17.20 -1.24
C GLY A 26 9.03 -18.12 -1.28
N TYR A 27 8.96 -18.92 -2.32
CA TYR A 27 7.98 -19.97 -2.52
C TYR A 27 8.73 -21.31 -2.64
N GLU A 28 8.43 -22.27 -1.78
CA GLU A 28 9.10 -23.58 -1.76
C GLU A 28 10.62 -23.40 -1.74
N ASP A 29 11.34 -23.87 -2.77
CA ASP A 29 12.77 -23.74 -2.90
C ASP A 29 13.24 -22.45 -3.59
N ASN A 30 12.30 -21.64 -4.13
CA ASN A 30 12.64 -20.41 -4.84
C ASN A 30 12.60 -19.20 -3.90
N ILE A 31 13.76 -18.78 -3.42
CA ILE A 31 13.87 -17.58 -2.58
C ILE A 31 13.91 -16.35 -3.46
N VAL A 32 12.97 -15.43 -3.21
CA VAL A 32 12.81 -14.18 -3.95
C VAL A 32 13.78 -13.12 -3.46
N TRP A 33 13.94 -12.98 -2.14
CA TRP A 33 14.92 -12.08 -1.50
C TRP A 33 15.29 -12.51 -0.09
N ARG A 34 16.46 -12.06 0.38
CA ARG A 34 17.08 -12.48 1.63
C ARG A 34 17.46 -11.29 2.50
N ASP A 35 17.52 -11.54 3.80
CA ASP A 35 18.11 -10.66 4.83
C ASP A 35 17.54 -9.23 4.84
N ALA A 36 16.24 -9.09 4.54
CA ALA A 36 15.59 -7.79 4.56
C ALA A 36 15.31 -7.35 6.00
N SER A 37 15.82 -6.18 6.38
CA SER A 37 15.56 -5.60 7.69
C SER A 37 15.14 -4.14 7.52
N PHE A 38 13.92 -3.82 7.94
CA PHE A 38 13.38 -2.46 7.83
C PHE A 38 12.24 -2.20 8.82
N THR A 39 11.93 -0.93 9.02
CA THR A 39 10.80 -0.48 9.81
C THR A 39 10.00 0.56 9.04
N ILE A 40 8.68 0.54 9.21
CA ILE A 40 7.77 1.56 8.69
C ILE A 40 7.01 2.14 9.88
N ASP A 41 7.04 3.46 9.99
CA ASP A 41 6.38 4.18 11.06
C ASP A 41 4.94 4.56 10.68
N ARG A 42 4.15 4.90 11.70
CA ARG A 42 2.76 5.32 11.52
C ARG A 42 2.68 6.61 10.68
N GLY A 43 1.76 6.63 9.72
CA GLY A 43 1.51 7.80 8.87
C GLY A 43 2.55 8.02 7.77
N GLU A 44 3.49 7.07 7.56
CA GLU A 44 4.40 7.12 6.42
C GLU A 44 3.69 6.72 5.12
N PHE A 45 4.01 7.42 4.04
CA PHE A 45 3.68 7.02 2.68
C PHE A 45 4.91 6.40 2.02
N VAL A 46 4.83 5.11 1.74
CA VAL A 46 5.97 4.29 1.31
C VAL A 46 5.74 3.72 -0.07
N ALA A 47 6.71 3.87 -0.98
CA ALA A 47 6.71 3.16 -2.25
C ALA A 47 7.50 1.85 -2.14
N VAL A 48 6.95 0.78 -2.72
CA VAL A 48 7.63 -0.50 -2.93
C VAL A 48 7.96 -0.61 -4.42
N ILE A 49 9.23 -0.53 -4.76
CA ILE A 49 9.74 -0.42 -6.12
C ILE A 49 10.68 -1.59 -6.44
N GLY A 50 10.82 -1.90 -7.71
CA GLY A 50 11.73 -2.92 -8.22
C GLY A 50 11.22 -3.54 -9.51
N PRO A 51 12.04 -4.33 -10.22
CA PRO A 51 11.65 -4.98 -11.47
C PRO A 51 10.52 -5.99 -11.28
N ASN A 52 9.94 -6.45 -12.39
CA ASN A 52 8.95 -7.51 -12.37
C ASN A 52 9.57 -8.79 -11.80
N GLY A 53 8.80 -9.52 -11.01
CA GLY A 53 9.28 -10.74 -10.36
C GLY A 53 10.20 -10.52 -9.14
N ALA A 54 10.59 -9.28 -8.80
CA ALA A 54 11.46 -9.00 -7.65
C ALA A 54 10.86 -9.36 -6.28
N GLY A 55 9.55 -9.66 -6.22
CA GLY A 55 8.88 -10.05 -4.97
C GLY A 55 8.17 -8.92 -4.24
N LYS A 56 7.78 -7.86 -4.93
CA LYS A 56 6.97 -6.77 -4.38
C LYS A 56 5.62 -7.29 -3.82
N THR A 57 4.90 -8.06 -4.62
CA THR A 57 3.64 -8.71 -4.21
C THR A 57 3.86 -9.76 -3.12
N THR A 58 5.03 -10.40 -3.06
CA THR A 58 5.39 -11.31 -1.97
C THR A 58 5.44 -10.57 -0.64
N LEU A 59 5.98 -9.35 -0.59
CA LEU A 59 5.93 -8.52 0.62
C LEU A 59 4.48 -8.28 1.06
N PHE A 60 3.57 -7.91 0.14
CA PHE A 60 2.16 -7.71 0.47
C PHE A 60 1.50 -9.00 0.97
N ARG A 61 1.80 -10.15 0.37
CA ARG A 61 1.28 -11.44 0.85
C ARG A 61 1.74 -11.79 2.26
N LEU A 62 3.00 -11.45 2.62
CA LEU A 62 3.48 -11.59 3.99
C LEU A 62 2.71 -10.67 4.95
N LEU A 63 2.53 -9.39 4.61
CA LEU A 63 1.79 -8.43 5.42
C LEU A 63 0.31 -8.80 5.58
N LEU A 64 -0.31 -9.36 4.55
CA LEU A 64 -1.69 -9.84 4.58
C LEU A 64 -1.86 -11.17 5.33
N GLY A 65 -0.76 -11.80 5.79
CA GLY A 65 -0.79 -13.12 6.42
C GLY A 65 -1.19 -14.26 5.47
N LEU A 66 -1.07 -14.04 4.16
CA LEU A 66 -1.34 -15.03 3.11
C LEU A 66 -0.16 -15.97 2.86
N GLN A 67 1.02 -15.57 3.33
CA GLN A 67 2.27 -16.32 3.22
C GLN A 67 3.06 -16.14 4.51
N ARG A 68 3.82 -17.16 4.90
CA ARG A 68 4.78 -17.07 6.00
C ARG A 68 6.18 -16.78 5.45
N PRO A 69 7.03 -16.07 6.19
CA PRO A 69 8.43 -15.93 5.81
C PRO A 69 9.14 -17.29 5.84
N THR A 70 10.13 -17.48 4.96
CA THR A 70 10.99 -18.66 4.96
C THR A 70 11.90 -18.66 6.19
N SER A 71 12.41 -17.49 6.58
CA SER A 71 13.12 -17.26 7.85
C SER A 71 13.09 -15.77 8.21
N GLY A 72 13.59 -15.43 9.40
CA GLY A 72 13.48 -14.09 9.97
C GLY A 72 12.09 -13.83 10.53
N THR A 73 11.78 -12.56 10.83
CA THR A 73 10.50 -12.16 11.40
C THR A 73 9.92 -10.96 10.67
N ILE A 74 8.60 -10.92 10.57
CA ILE A 74 7.85 -9.74 10.19
C ILE A 74 6.73 -9.54 11.20
N LYS A 75 6.60 -8.31 11.70
CA LYS A 75 5.54 -7.92 12.63
C LYS A 75 4.75 -6.76 12.04
N LEU A 76 3.45 -6.81 12.27
CA LEU A 76 2.50 -5.77 11.95
C LEU A 76 1.80 -5.36 13.24
N PHE A 77 1.93 -4.09 13.65
CA PHE A 77 1.43 -3.60 14.95
C PHE A 77 1.92 -4.47 16.11
N ASP A 78 3.24 -4.77 16.13
CA ASP A 78 3.93 -5.66 17.09
C ASP A 78 3.43 -7.10 17.17
N SER A 79 2.57 -7.53 16.24
CA SER A 79 2.03 -8.89 16.16
C SER A 79 2.40 -9.56 14.84
N GLU A 80 2.37 -10.89 14.79
CA GLU A 80 2.50 -11.60 13.52
C GLU A 80 1.34 -11.27 12.59
N PRO A 81 1.61 -11.07 11.26
CA PRO A 81 0.56 -10.86 10.28
C PRO A 81 -0.46 -11.99 10.27
N LYS A 82 -1.73 -11.64 10.26
CA LYS A 82 -2.84 -12.61 10.24
C LYS A 82 -3.76 -12.30 9.07
N ARG A 83 -4.26 -13.38 8.43
CA ARG A 83 -5.24 -13.27 7.35
C ARG A 83 -6.52 -12.62 7.87
N GLY A 84 -7.08 -11.69 7.07
CA GLY A 84 -8.33 -11.02 7.40
C GLY A 84 -8.20 -9.98 8.53
N ASN A 85 -7.03 -9.39 8.73
CA ASN A 85 -6.82 -8.33 9.70
C ASN A 85 -7.62 -7.08 9.31
N PRO A 86 -8.58 -6.61 10.13
CA PRO A 86 -9.42 -5.45 9.82
C PRO A 86 -8.65 -4.11 9.82
N ASP A 87 -7.46 -4.08 10.43
CA ASP A 87 -6.59 -2.89 10.45
C ASP A 87 -5.84 -2.68 9.13
N ILE A 88 -6.02 -3.58 8.15
CA ILE A 88 -5.43 -3.49 6.80
C ILE A 88 -6.53 -3.26 5.77
N GLY A 89 -6.45 -2.15 5.03
CA GLY A 89 -7.14 -1.96 3.77
C GLY A 89 -6.25 -2.44 2.61
N TYR A 90 -6.81 -3.19 1.68
CA TYR A 90 -6.05 -3.71 0.55
C TYR A 90 -6.75 -3.42 -0.77
N VAL A 91 -6.04 -2.83 -1.71
CA VAL A 91 -6.46 -2.63 -3.11
C VAL A 91 -5.58 -3.51 -3.99
N PRO A 92 -6.10 -4.62 -4.54
CA PRO A 92 -5.32 -5.51 -5.40
C PRO A 92 -5.11 -4.92 -6.80
N GLN A 93 -4.10 -5.41 -7.51
CA GLN A 93 -3.76 -5.01 -8.89
C GLN A 93 -4.91 -5.24 -9.87
N ARG A 94 -5.67 -6.31 -9.70
CA ARG A 94 -6.80 -6.65 -10.57
C ARG A 94 -8.03 -6.89 -9.72
N HIS A 95 -9.09 -6.17 -10.04
CA HIS A 95 -10.42 -6.47 -9.56
C HIS A 95 -11.16 -7.24 -10.67
N LEU A 96 -11.51 -8.47 -10.37
CA LEU A 96 -12.38 -9.25 -11.27
C LEU A 96 -13.81 -8.75 -11.05
N ILE A 97 -14.21 -7.74 -11.82
CA ILE A 97 -15.62 -7.37 -11.93
C ILE A 97 -16.17 -8.18 -13.08
N ASP A 98 -17.06 -9.11 -12.76
CA ASP A 98 -17.81 -9.83 -13.77
C ASP A 98 -18.76 -8.83 -14.46
N SER A 99 -18.65 -8.71 -15.79
CA SER A 99 -19.47 -7.82 -16.59
C SER A 99 -20.98 -8.12 -16.49
N GLU A 100 -21.35 -9.31 -16.04
CA GLU A 100 -22.75 -9.70 -15.83
C GLU A 100 -23.27 -9.28 -14.43
N THR A 101 -22.38 -8.92 -13.50
CA THR A 101 -22.76 -8.57 -12.13
C THR A 101 -23.09 -7.08 -12.03
N ASN A 102 -24.36 -6.75 -11.88
CA ASN A 102 -24.83 -5.38 -11.70
C ASN A 102 -24.83 -4.99 -10.21
N VAL A 103 -23.64 -4.67 -9.67
CA VAL A 103 -23.47 -4.22 -8.28
C VAL A 103 -23.30 -2.70 -8.23
N GLU A 104 -24.04 -2.02 -7.37
CA GLU A 104 -23.86 -0.58 -7.09
C GLU A 104 -22.60 -0.34 -6.26
N SER A 105 -21.95 0.80 -6.47
CA SER A 105 -20.74 1.22 -5.72
C SER A 105 -20.97 1.21 -4.20
N LEU A 106 -22.11 1.70 -3.74
CA LEU A 106 -22.47 1.71 -2.32
C LEU A 106 -22.61 0.28 -1.76
N GLU A 107 -23.16 -0.64 -2.54
CA GLU A 107 -23.29 -2.05 -2.10
C GLU A 107 -21.94 -2.73 -1.96
N LEU A 108 -21.02 -2.54 -2.91
CA LEU A 108 -19.66 -3.08 -2.78
C LEU A 108 -19.00 -2.61 -1.50
N VAL A 109 -18.95 -1.29 -1.26
CA VAL A 109 -18.32 -0.71 -0.07
C VAL A 109 -19.04 -1.14 1.21
N HIS A 110 -20.37 -1.26 1.20
CA HIS A 110 -21.15 -1.75 2.33
C HIS A 110 -20.85 -3.23 2.65
N LEU A 111 -20.72 -4.08 1.63
CA LEU A 111 -20.38 -5.49 1.80
C LEU A 111 -18.98 -5.65 2.41
N ALA A 112 -18.01 -4.85 1.99
CA ALA A 112 -16.68 -4.85 2.57
C ALA A 112 -16.70 -4.51 4.07
N PHE A 113 -17.51 -3.54 4.50
CA PHE A 113 -17.69 -3.23 5.92
C PHE A 113 -18.31 -4.38 6.71
N CYS A 114 -19.27 -5.10 6.13
CA CYS A 114 -19.97 -6.22 6.79
C CYS A 114 -19.11 -7.48 6.85
N GLY A 115 -18.28 -7.72 5.83
CA GLY A 115 -17.48 -8.95 5.67
C GLY A 115 -16.48 -9.22 6.81
N HIS A 116 -16.07 -8.21 7.55
CA HIS A 116 -15.17 -8.34 8.70
C HIS A 116 -15.87 -8.72 10.01
N LYS A 117 -17.19 -8.76 10.06
CA LYS A 117 -17.96 -8.94 11.29
C LYS A 117 -18.82 -10.20 11.20
N TRP A 118 -18.24 -11.33 11.58
CA TRP A 118 -19.00 -12.56 11.84
C TRP A 118 -19.83 -12.39 13.13
N GLY A 119 -21.13 -12.47 13.02
CA GLY A 119 -22.05 -12.38 14.15
C GLY A 119 -23.05 -11.24 14.01
N PHE A 120 -23.99 -11.14 14.94
CA PHE A 120 -25.17 -10.30 14.96
C PHE A 120 -25.07 -8.98 14.17
N HIS A 121 -26.08 -8.76 13.33
CA HIS A 121 -26.26 -7.62 12.46
C HIS A 121 -26.02 -6.29 13.17
N LEU A 122 -24.87 -5.68 12.97
CA LEU A 122 -24.82 -4.23 13.02
C LEU A 122 -25.88 -3.73 12.04
N SER A 123 -26.77 -2.90 12.52
CA SER A 123 -27.89 -2.37 11.73
C SER A 123 -27.40 -2.03 10.31
N ALA A 124 -28.08 -2.53 9.29
CA ALA A 124 -27.78 -2.20 7.87
C ALA A 124 -27.60 -0.70 7.65
N LYS A 125 -28.24 0.12 8.49
CA LYS A 125 -28.09 1.58 8.54
C LYS A 125 -26.66 2.03 8.92
N THR A 126 -25.98 1.35 9.87
CA THR A 126 -24.63 1.72 10.29
C THR A 126 -23.60 1.41 9.21
N GLY A 127 -23.70 0.25 8.57
CA GLY A 127 -22.81 -0.13 7.47
C GLY A 127 -22.99 0.78 6.25
N ARG A 128 -24.23 1.08 5.90
CA ARG A 128 -24.53 1.98 4.78
C ARG A 128 -24.02 3.40 5.03
N LYS A 129 -24.13 3.91 6.27
CA LYS A 129 -23.54 5.20 6.67
C LYS A 129 -22.01 5.17 6.57
N ALA A 130 -21.35 4.11 7.04
CA ALA A 130 -19.90 3.96 6.93
C ALA A 130 -19.44 3.93 5.46
N ALA A 131 -20.17 3.22 4.60
CA ALA A 131 -19.89 3.18 3.16
C ALA A 131 -20.03 4.56 2.50
N LEU A 132 -21.05 5.33 2.82
CA LEU A 132 -21.20 6.71 2.32
C LEU A 132 -20.04 7.60 2.77
N VAL A 133 -19.64 7.54 4.04
CA VAL A 133 -18.49 8.30 4.56
C VAL A 133 -17.17 7.88 3.86
N ALA A 134 -17.01 6.61 3.53
CA ALA A 134 -15.85 6.14 2.77
C ALA A 134 -15.86 6.66 1.33
N LEU A 135 -17.03 6.66 0.66
CA LEU A 135 -17.19 7.22 -0.68
C LEU A 135 -16.95 8.73 -0.70
N GLU A 136 -17.45 9.47 0.28
CA GLU A 136 -17.18 10.91 0.43
C GLU A 136 -15.69 11.19 0.60
N ALA A 137 -15.00 10.37 1.40
CA ALA A 137 -13.55 10.51 1.67
C ALA A 137 -12.68 10.39 0.41
N VAL A 138 -13.17 9.69 -0.60
CA VAL A 138 -12.47 9.50 -1.89
C VAL A 138 -13.06 10.37 -3.01
N GLY A 139 -14.01 11.27 -2.69
CA GLY A 139 -14.67 12.13 -3.67
C GLY A 139 -15.48 11.34 -4.70
N ALA A 140 -16.19 10.30 -4.25
CA ALA A 140 -17.01 9.43 -5.10
C ALA A 140 -18.45 9.26 -4.58
N ALA A 141 -18.93 10.22 -3.77
CA ALA A 141 -20.28 10.15 -3.19
C ALA A 141 -21.39 10.14 -4.26
N GLU A 142 -21.20 10.87 -5.36
CA GLU A 142 -22.12 10.92 -6.49
C GLU A 142 -22.21 9.61 -7.27
N LEU A 143 -21.21 8.74 -7.12
CA LEU A 143 -21.14 7.41 -7.77
C LEU A 143 -21.83 6.33 -6.95
N ALA A 144 -22.35 6.64 -5.75
CA ALA A 144 -22.88 5.66 -4.80
C ALA A 144 -23.92 4.71 -5.40
N HIS A 145 -24.80 5.22 -6.25
CA HIS A 145 -25.88 4.46 -6.89
C HIS A 145 -25.60 4.07 -8.34
N GLN A 146 -24.38 4.27 -8.81
CA GLN A 146 -23.98 3.82 -10.13
C GLN A 146 -23.47 2.36 -10.08
N SER A 147 -23.81 1.62 -11.13
CA SER A 147 -23.26 0.26 -11.34
C SER A 147 -21.76 0.33 -11.61
N LEU A 148 -20.99 -0.57 -11.01
CA LEU A 148 -19.54 -0.66 -11.24
C LEU A 148 -19.17 -0.79 -12.72
N ASN A 149 -20.00 -1.47 -13.51
CA ASN A 149 -19.79 -1.67 -14.95
C ASN A 149 -19.96 -0.39 -15.79
N ALA A 150 -20.62 0.64 -15.23
CA ALA A 150 -20.81 1.93 -15.91
C ALA A 150 -19.69 2.93 -15.61
N LEU A 151 -18.79 2.61 -14.68
CA LEU A 151 -17.74 3.50 -14.22
C LEU A 151 -16.50 3.46 -15.11
N SER A 152 -15.87 4.61 -15.28
CA SER A 152 -14.52 4.69 -15.86
C SER A 152 -13.47 4.04 -14.94
N GLY A 153 -12.29 3.66 -15.48
CA GLY A 153 -11.23 3.06 -14.68
C GLY A 153 -10.80 3.91 -13.48
N GLY A 154 -10.74 5.23 -13.62
CA GLY A 154 -10.39 6.13 -12.52
C GLY A 154 -11.49 6.23 -11.44
N GLU A 155 -12.76 6.17 -11.83
CA GLU A 155 -13.89 6.11 -10.87
C GLU A 155 -13.89 4.79 -10.13
N LEU A 156 -13.70 3.66 -10.82
CA LEU A 156 -13.57 2.35 -10.20
C LEU A 156 -12.42 2.33 -9.18
N GLN A 157 -11.29 2.94 -9.49
CA GLN A 157 -10.15 3.02 -8.58
C GLN A 157 -10.51 3.76 -7.27
N ARG A 158 -11.32 4.84 -7.37
CA ARG A 158 -11.83 5.53 -6.18
C ARG A 158 -12.78 4.66 -5.37
N ILE A 159 -13.65 3.89 -6.03
CA ILE A 159 -14.56 2.96 -5.33
C ILE A 159 -13.77 1.88 -4.59
N PHE A 160 -12.75 1.27 -5.20
CA PHE A 160 -11.92 0.28 -4.54
C PHE A 160 -11.09 0.87 -3.39
N LEU A 161 -10.67 2.13 -3.52
CA LEU A 161 -10.04 2.83 -2.40
C LEU A 161 -11.04 3.07 -1.25
N ALA A 162 -12.30 3.44 -1.56
CA ALA A 162 -13.36 3.57 -0.54
C ALA A 162 -13.64 2.21 0.14
N GLU A 163 -13.68 1.13 -0.61
CA GLU A 163 -13.82 -0.24 -0.11
C GLU A 163 -12.70 -0.56 0.88
N ALA A 164 -11.44 -0.29 0.52
CA ALA A 164 -10.30 -0.53 1.40
C ALA A 164 -10.31 0.34 2.66
N LEU A 165 -10.90 1.54 2.60
CA LEU A 165 -10.94 2.51 3.70
C LEU A 165 -12.16 2.38 4.62
N VAL A 166 -13.20 1.64 4.25
CA VAL A 166 -14.49 1.62 4.96
C VAL A 166 -14.39 1.11 6.40
N SER A 167 -13.43 0.24 6.69
CA SER A 167 -13.17 -0.30 8.03
C SER A 167 -12.26 0.60 8.89
N ASN A 168 -11.88 1.80 8.41
CA ASN A 168 -10.90 2.69 9.03
C ASN A 168 -9.56 1.99 9.34
N PRO A 169 -8.89 1.41 8.35
CA PRO A 169 -7.64 0.69 8.57
C PRO A 169 -6.54 1.63 9.06
N SER A 170 -5.56 1.06 9.76
CA SER A 170 -4.32 1.75 10.14
C SER A 170 -3.22 1.61 9.09
N LEU A 171 -3.33 0.60 8.22
CA LEU A 171 -2.43 0.33 7.11
C LEU A 171 -3.22 0.16 5.81
N LEU A 172 -2.79 0.84 4.76
CA LEU A 172 -3.33 0.73 3.41
C LEU A 172 -2.28 0.12 2.49
N LEU A 173 -2.60 -0.99 1.85
CA LEU A 173 -1.77 -1.65 0.86
C LEU A 173 -2.39 -1.46 -0.52
N LEU A 174 -1.63 -0.87 -1.45
CA LEU A 174 -2.07 -0.54 -2.81
C LEU A 174 -1.16 -1.27 -3.80
N ASP A 175 -1.69 -2.29 -4.46
CA ASP A 175 -0.92 -3.11 -5.42
C ASP A 175 -1.11 -2.57 -6.83
N GLU A 176 -0.13 -1.79 -7.32
CA GLU A 176 -0.10 -1.15 -8.64
C GLU A 176 -1.36 -0.31 -8.97
N PRO A 177 -1.82 0.57 -8.07
CA PRO A 177 -3.06 1.31 -8.25
C PRO A 177 -3.01 2.35 -9.38
N LEU A 178 -1.82 2.65 -9.89
CA LEU A 178 -1.58 3.63 -10.96
C LEU A 178 -1.58 2.99 -12.35
N ALA A 179 -1.63 1.65 -12.44
CA ALA A 179 -1.56 0.95 -13.72
C ALA A 179 -2.74 1.36 -14.63
N ASN A 180 -2.41 1.62 -15.90
CA ASN A 180 -3.38 2.02 -16.94
C ASN A 180 -4.10 3.37 -16.71
N LEU A 181 -3.62 4.21 -15.80
CA LEU A 181 -4.09 5.58 -15.64
C LEU A 181 -3.27 6.53 -16.53
N ASP A 182 -3.91 7.59 -17.01
CA ASP A 182 -3.19 8.72 -17.59
C ASP A 182 -2.54 9.58 -16.49
N ILE A 183 -1.55 10.39 -16.86
CA ILE A 183 -0.73 11.21 -15.93
C ILE A 183 -1.59 12.07 -15.01
N ARG A 184 -2.71 12.61 -15.50
CA ARG A 184 -3.59 13.45 -14.69
C ARG A 184 -4.31 12.63 -13.63
N ARG A 185 -4.85 11.47 -14.01
CA ARG A 185 -5.54 10.55 -13.08
C ARG A 185 -4.59 9.94 -12.07
N GLU A 186 -3.33 9.63 -12.47
CA GLU A 186 -2.28 9.21 -11.53
C GLU A 186 -2.08 10.26 -10.44
N ASN A 187 -1.88 11.53 -10.83
CA ASN A 187 -1.69 12.62 -9.86
C ASN A 187 -2.91 12.82 -8.95
N ASP A 188 -4.13 12.78 -9.50
CA ASP A 188 -5.37 12.91 -8.72
C ASP A 188 -5.47 11.79 -7.66
N LEU A 189 -5.17 10.54 -8.05
CA LEU A 189 -5.18 9.41 -7.13
C LEU A 189 -4.09 9.52 -6.05
N LEU A 190 -2.88 9.93 -6.43
CA LEU A 190 -1.78 10.12 -5.48
C LEU A 190 -2.07 11.23 -4.47
N GLN A 191 -2.65 12.34 -4.91
CA GLN A 191 -3.10 13.41 -4.01
C GLN A 191 -4.17 12.90 -3.06
N LEU A 192 -5.12 12.12 -3.55
CA LEU A 192 -6.17 11.53 -2.73
C LEU A 192 -5.59 10.59 -1.66
N VAL A 193 -4.71 9.65 -2.04
CA VAL A 193 -4.04 8.74 -1.10
C VAL A 193 -3.22 9.54 -0.07
N ASN A 194 -2.44 10.53 -0.51
CA ASN A 194 -1.67 11.38 0.39
C ASN A 194 -2.57 12.14 1.39
N ASN A 195 -3.69 12.69 0.93
CA ASN A 195 -4.65 13.35 1.82
C ASN A 195 -5.21 12.39 2.88
N VAL A 196 -5.53 11.15 2.51
CA VAL A 196 -5.95 10.10 3.45
C VAL A 196 -4.85 9.79 4.47
N VAL A 197 -3.61 9.58 4.00
CA VAL A 197 -2.44 9.31 4.84
C VAL A 197 -2.26 10.43 5.87
N ARG A 198 -2.24 11.69 5.41
CA ARG A 198 -1.95 12.83 6.29
C ARG A 198 -3.10 13.18 7.24
N SER A 199 -4.35 13.15 6.75
CA SER A 199 -5.51 13.56 7.56
C SER A 199 -5.96 12.53 8.58
N ARG A 200 -5.74 11.22 8.29
CA ARG A 200 -6.19 10.11 9.15
C ARG A 200 -5.06 9.38 9.87
N ALA A 201 -3.79 9.81 9.68
CA ALA A 201 -2.59 9.12 10.16
C ALA A 201 -2.56 7.62 9.77
N VAL A 202 -3.08 7.30 8.57
CA VAL A 202 -3.01 5.96 7.97
C VAL A 202 -1.63 5.80 7.36
N THR A 203 -0.99 4.66 7.55
CA THR A 203 0.24 4.31 6.85
C THR A 203 -0.12 3.71 5.49
N ALA A 204 0.53 4.12 4.41
CA ALA A 204 0.27 3.56 3.08
C ALA A 204 1.54 2.96 2.47
N LEU A 205 1.43 1.74 1.97
CA LEU A 205 2.42 1.12 1.10
C LEU A 205 1.83 0.98 -0.29
N LEU A 206 2.53 1.49 -1.30
CA LEU A 206 2.10 1.47 -2.69
C LEU A 206 3.16 0.80 -3.55
N ILE A 207 2.80 -0.29 -4.22
CA ILE A 207 3.65 -0.90 -5.26
C ILE A 207 3.49 -0.10 -6.55
N ALA A 208 4.61 0.33 -7.13
CA ALA A 208 4.62 1.03 -8.42
C ALA A 208 5.78 0.58 -9.31
N HIS A 209 5.61 0.76 -10.62
CA HIS A 209 6.68 0.57 -11.60
C HIS A 209 7.47 1.86 -11.82
N ASN A 210 6.81 3.00 -11.81
CA ASN A 210 7.42 4.31 -11.98
C ASN A 210 7.36 5.10 -10.67
N ILE A 211 8.52 5.51 -10.19
CA ILE A 211 8.62 6.26 -8.92
C ILE A 211 8.40 7.78 -9.12
N ASN A 212 8.61 8.31 -10.31
CA ASN A 212 8.62 9.75 -10.55
C ASN A 212 7.34 10.46 -10.09
N PRO A 213 6.13 9.99 -10.39
CA PRO A 213 4.91 10.64 -9.91
C PRO A 213 4.78 10.64 -8.38
N LEU A 214 5.45 9.69 -7.72
CA LEU A 214 5.36 9.47 -6.27
C LEU A 214 6.33 10.34 -5.45
N LEU A 215 7.47 10.76 -6.05
CA LEU A 215 8.62 11.33 -5.33
C LEU A 215 8.26 12.47 -4.36
N SER A 216 7.30 13.33 -4.72
CA SER A 216 6.88 14.46 -3.90
C SER A 216 6.00 14.08 -2.69
N PHE A 217 5.49 12.87 -2.66
CA PHE A 217 4.58 12.37 -1.63
C PHE A 217 5.25 11.43 -0.64
N LEU A 218 6.37 10.79 -1.05
CA LEU A 218 7.00 9.70 -0.30
C LEU A 218 7.81 10.17 0.90
N ASP A 219 7.61 9.48 2.01
CA ASP A 219 8.49 9.55 3.18
C ASP A 219 9.61 8.51 3.07
N LYS A 220 9.32 7.32 2.50
CA LYS A 220 10.25 6.19 2.44
C LYS A 220 10.08 5.38 1.15
N VAL A 221 11.14 4.70 0.75
CA VAL A 221 11.16 3.74 -0.37
C VAL A 221 11.66 2.39 0.14
N ILE A 222 11.03 1.33 -0.30
CA ILE A 222 11.54 -0.05 -0.25
C ILE A 222 11.87 -0.45 -1.68
N TYR A 223 13.16 -0.56 -1.99
CA TYR A 223 13.60 -0.99 -3.32
C TYR A 223 14.05 -2.45 -3.28
N ILE A 224 13.42 -3.30 -4.10
CA ILE A 224 13.68 -4.74 -4.15
C ILE A 224 14.28 -5.07 -5.52
N ALA A 225 15.49 -5.62 -5.56
CA ALA A 225 16.13 -6.08 -6.79
C ALA A 225 17.15 -7.20 -6.50
N ASN A 226 17.29 -8.14 -7.41
CA ASN A 226 18.27 -9.23 -7.36
C ASN A 226 18.38 -9.93 -6.00
N GLY A 227 17.24 -10.21 -5.38
CA GLY A 227 17.19 -10.89 -4.09
C GLY A 227 17.61 -10.04 -2.89
N LYS A 228 17.83 -8.75 -3.06
CA LYS A 228 18.20 -7.78 -2.01
C LYS A 228 17.12 -6.72 -1.83
N VAL A 229 17.14 -6.09 -0.65
CA VAL A 229 16.20 -5.02 -0.30
C VAL A 229 16.99 -3.83 0.25
N ALA A 230 16.75 -2.64 -0.30
CA ALA A 230 17.21 -1.37 0.27
C ALA A 230 16.00 -0.56 0.75
N THR A 231 16.14 0.14 1.86
CA THR A 231 15.08 0.97 2.42
C THR A 231 15.64 2.25 3.02
N GLY A 232 14.90 3.33 2.90
CA GLY A 232 15.31 4.66 3.39
C GLY A 232 14.48 5.76 2.73
N ARG A 233 14.86 7.00 2.95
CA ARG A 233 14.26 8.13 2.24
C ARG A 233 14.56 8.03 0.73
N PRO A 234 13.71 8.58 -0.15
CA PRO A 234 13.96 8.52 -1.59
C PRO A 234 15.38 8.94 -1.98
N LYS A 235 15.91 10.03 -1.42
CA LYS A 235 17.25 10.55 -1.69
C LYS A 235 18.39 9.64 -1.21
N GLU A 236 18.12 8.76 -0.25
CA GLU A 236 19.12 7.82 0.31
C GLU A 236 19.16 6.52 -0.50
N VAL A 237 18.02 6.07 -0.99
CA VAL A 237 17.88 4.79 -1.71
C VAL A 237 18.12 4.93 -3.21
N LEU A 238 17.61 6.02 -3.81
CA LEU A 238 17.66 6.25 -5.26
C LEU A 238 18.96 6.94 -5.66
N THR A 239 20.09 6.27 -5.39
CA THR A 239 21.44 6.71 -5.75
C THR A 239 22.13 5.67 -6.61
N SER A 240 23.07 6.09 -7.46
CA SER A 240 23.85 5.20 -8.30
C SER A 240 24.56 4.13 -7.47
N GLU A 241 25.08 4.49 -6.28
CA GLU A 241 25.79 3.59 -5.39
C GLU A 241 24.88 2.48 -4.85
N VAL A 242 23.73 2.85 -4.28
CA VAL A 242 22.77 1.89 -3.69
C VAL A 242 22.19 0.98 -4.76
N LEU A 243 21.78 1.53 -5.91
CA LEU A 243 21.20 0.73 -6.97
C LEU A 243 22.25 -0.19 -7.62
N SER A 244 23.48 0.27 -7.83
CA SER A 244 24.57 -0.61 -8.31
C SER A 244 24.83 -1.76 -7.34
N ALA A 245 24.81 -1.52 -6.03
CA ALA A 245 24.99 -2.58 -5.02
C ALA A 245 23.82 -3.58 -5.00
N LEU A 246 22.58 -3.12 -5.27
CA LEU A 246 21.40 -3.99 -5.40
C LEU A 246 21.48 -4.86 -6.65
N TYR A 247 21.77 -4.24 -7.80
CA TYR A 247 21.80 -4.94 -9.09
C TYR A 247 23.08 -5.77 -9.31
N GLY A 248 24.17 -5.43 -8.63
CA GLY A 248 25.47 -6.07 -8.84
C GLY A 248 26.16 -5.66 -10.13
N VAL A 249 25.65 -4.63 -10.82
CA VAL A 249 26.19 -4.03 -12.03
C VAL A 249 26.17 -2.50 -11.88
N HIS A 250 26.95 -1.82 -12.73
CA HIS A 250 26.98 -0.36 -12.71
C HIS A 250 25.63 0.22 -13.14
N ILE A 251 25.00 0.99 -12.25
CA ILE A 251 23.76 1.71 -12.47
C ILE A 251 24.02 3.19 -12.31
N GLU A 252 23.58 3.99 -13.26
CA GLU A 252 23.63 5.44 -13.18
C GLU A 252 22.24 6.01 -12.90
N VAL A 253 22.14 6.86 -11.88
CA VAL A 253 20.91 7.58 -11.54
C VAL A 253 21.06 9.03 -11.95
N LEU A 254 20.28 9.42 -12.95
CA LEU A 254 20.27 10.78 -13.51
C LEU A 254 19.07 11.54 -12.96
N HIS A 255 19.27 12.83 -12.72
CA HIS A 255 18.20 13.74 -12.30
C HIS A 255 17.98 14.81 -13.39
N ASP A 256 16.73 15.01 -13.77
CA ASP A 256 16.37 16.13 -14.63
C ASP A 256 16.24 17.45 -13.85
N SER A 257 16.05 18.56 -14.55
CA SER A 257 15.86 19.89 -13.94
C SER A 257 14.59 20.03 -13.09
N ARG A 258 13.67 19.07 -13.17
CA ARG A 258 12.42 19.01 -12.41
C ARG A 258 12.52 18.05 -11.22
N GLY A 259 13.67 17.38 -11.05
CA GLY A 259 13.89 16.38 -10.01
C GLY A 259 13.39 14.98 -10.35
N ASN A 260 12.95 14.72 -11.58
CA ASN A 260 12.63 13.36 -12.00
C ASN A 260 13.92 12.53 -12.10
N ILE A 261 13.76 11.24 -11.87
CA ILE A 261 14.85 10.27 -11.83
C ILE A 261 14.77 9.36 -13.05
N ALA A 262 15.89 9.22 -13.75
CA ALA A 262 16.09 8.21 -14.78
C ALA A 262 17.17 7.23 -14.30
N ILE A 263 16.88 5.93 -14.36
CA ILE A 263 17.79 4.84 -13.97
C ILE A 263 18.32 4.24 -15.27
N VAL A 264 19.64 4.29 -15.48
CA VAL A 264 20.32 3.83 -16.68
C VAL A 264 21.24 2.66 -16.34
N GLY A 265 21.32 1.66 -17.22
CA GLY A 265 22.14 0.46 -17.02
C GLY A 265 21.35 -0.77 -16.57
N ILE A 266 20.03 -0.68 -16.47
CA ILE A 266 19.16 -1.85 -16.31
C ILE A 266 18.75 -2.30 -17.72
N GLU A 267 19.21 -3.47 -18.18
CA GLU A 267 18.63 -4.14 -19.33
C GLU A 267 17.23 -4.65 -18.92
N GLU A 268 16.18 -4.02 -19.43
CA GLU A 268 14.85 -4.59 -19.36
C GLU A 268 14.82 -5.84 -20.26
N HIS A 269 14.93 -7.02 -19.69
CA HIS A 269 14.52 -8.23 -20.40
C HIS A 269 12.99 -8.15 -20.61
N HIS A 270 12.58 -7.60 -21.72
CA HIS A 270 11.29 -7.89 -22.28
C HIS A 270 11.31 -9.38 -22.65
N GLY A 271 10.73 -10.21 -21.78
CA GLY A 271 10.42 -11.58 -22.11
C GLY A 271 9.34 -11.56 -23.19
N ASP A 272 9.75 -11.70 -24.44
CA ASP A 272 8.89 -12.17 -25.51
C ASP A 272 8.59 -13.66 -25.22
N GLU A 273 7.38 -13.93 -24.73
CA GLU A 273 6.66 -15.18 -24.95
C GLU A 273 5.16 -14.95 -24.74
#